data_418b4f36bec651187a58aa4e0be38a91
#
_entry.id   418b4f36bec651187a58aa4e0be38a91
#
_cell.length_a   1.000
_cell.length_b   1.000
_cell.length_c   1.000
_cell.angle_alpha   90.00
_cell.angle_beta   90.00
_cell.angle_gamma   90.00
#
_symmetry.space_group_name_H-M   'P 1'
#
loop_
_entity.id
_entity.type
_entity.pdbx_description
1 polymer ?
#
loop_
_entity_poly.entity_id
_entity_poly.type
_entity_poly.pdbx_seq_one_letter_code
_entity_poly.pdbx_strand_id
1 'polypeptide(L)'
;MKSSNGSNNNSSFCLEVWGTDYNKIKNTCILAEKLGYYGFYYGESLADIDLDCWTIISNLSAITNKIKLGPVITYLLPQYRNTFLLAKQAMTLQEVSNGRLEFRTGAGATLQWSSQWWHPYGIDYPNNAQRVSILEEGVQVLDMLWNKQTTAVSFEGKYFKVKGATLQKTTINQKRIPLTIAAKQNKTMQIAAKYADIWESSYITPEQFTSLNKKFDDIHKQFNSDNGVNRSKKISKSIELDVIIADSDSDLEYKKRVFAMERGPSVAHQILKHGLVGKPDEITEKLIEYTNAGVDQFFLAFQDPFDSKALDLFMKAMATR
;
A
#
# COMPACT_ATOMS: atom_id res chain seq x y z
N MET A 1 -9.52 31.27 28.07
CA MET A 1 -9.07 29.89 28.15
C MET A 1 -9.65 29.16 26.96
N LYS A 2 -8.88 28.99 25.86
CA LYS A 2 -9.26 28.18 24.70
C LYS A 2 -8.64 26.80 24.90
N SER A 3 -9.47 25.78 25.08
CA SER A 3 -9.04 24.38 25.14
C SER A 3 -8.50 23.98 23.77
N SER A 4 -7.18 23.79 23.68
CA SER A 4 -6.55 23.16 22.55
C SER A 4 -6.91 21.65 22.60
N ASN A 5 -7.92 21.24 21.85
CA ASN A 5 -8.10 19.85 21.49
C ASN A 5 -6.99 19.46 20.50
N GLY A 6 -5.84 19.10 21.04
CA GLY A 6 -4.80 18.42 20.29
C GLY A 6 -5.28 17.02 19.94
N SER A 7 -5.83 16.83 18.74
CA SER A 7 -5.93 15.51 18.17
C SER A 7 -4.51 15.00 17.98
N ASN A 8 -4.08 14.03 18.78
CA ASN A 8 -2.87 13.24 18.54
C ASN A 8 -3.08 12.47 17.21
N ASN A 9 -2.86 13.13 16.08
CA ASN A 9 -2.77 12.49 14.77
C ASN A 9 -1.40 11.82 14.66
N ASN A 10 -1.25 10.64 15.28
CA ASN A 10 -0.08 9.80 15.07
C ASN A 10 -0.19 9.20 13.65
N SER A 11 0.40 9.88 12.67
CA SER A 11 0.54 9.36 11.31
C SER A 11 1.39 8.09 11.32
N SER A 12 0.99 7.09 10.52
CA SER A 12 1.73 5.84 10.36
C SER A 12 2.67 5.92 9.16
N PHE A 13 3.95 5.58 9.34
CA PHE A 13 4.97 5.59 8.30
C PHE A 13 5.32 4.16 7.89
N CYS A 14 5.11 3.82 6.63
CA CYS A 14 5.35 2.51 6.05
C CYS A 14 6.49 2.60 5.03
N LEU A 15 7.43 1.69 5.10
CA LEU A 15 8.54 1.61 4.16
C LEU A 15 8.18 0.69 3.00
N GLU A 16 8.40 1.16 1.77
CA GLU A 16 8.30 0.36 0.55
C GLU A 16 9.70 -0.02 0.05
N VAL A 17 9.87 -1.30 -0.30
CA VAL A 17 11.19 -1.84 -0.68
C VAL A 17 11.07 -2.73 -1.91
N TRP A 18 11.98 -2.54 -2.85
CA TRP A 18 12.23 -3.39 -4.00
C TRP A 18 13.68 -3.86 -3.98
N GLY A 19 13.99 -4.92 -4.69
CA GLY A 19 15.34 -5.43 -4.88
C GLY A 19 15.44 -6.94 -4.72
N THR A 20 16.56 -7.50 -5.14
CA THR A 20 16.82 -8.94 -5.20
C THR A 20 17.85 -9.43 -4.17
N ASP A 21 18.48 -8.53 -3.41
CA ASP A 21 19.41 -8.90 -2.35
C ASP A 21 18.66 -9.20 -1.04
N TYR A 22 18.43 -10.46 -0.79
CA TYR A 22 17.72 -10.90 0.41
C TYR A 22 18.35 -10.40 1.72
N ASN A 23 19.69 -10.34 1.81
CA ASN A 23 20.33 -9.88 3.05
C ASN A 23 20.10 -8.39 3.30
N LYS A 24 20.13 -7.57 2.25
CA LYS A 24 19.74 -6.15 2.35
C LYS A 24 18.28 -6.01 2.76
N ILE A 25 17.37 -6.71 2.09
CA ILE A 25 15.92 -6.70 2.40
C ILE A 25 15.68 -7.06 3.87
N LYS A 26 16.25 -8.18 4.32
CA LYS A 26 16.13 -8.66 5.71
C LYS A 26 16.64 -7.62 6.72
N ASN A 27 17.86 -7.12 6.51
CA ASN A 27 18.48 -6.18 7.44
C ASN A 27 17.71 -4.87 7.49
N THR A 28 17.20 -4.40 6.35
CA THR A 28 16.37 -3.19 6.28
C THR A 28 15.03 -3.37 7.00
N CYS A 29 14.39 -4.54 6.89
CA CYS A 29 13.15 -4.82 7.62
C CYS A 29 13.37 -4.82 9.14
N ILE A 30 14.45 -5.45 9.62
CA ILE A 30 14.83 -5.44 11.03
C ILE A 30 15.14 -4.03 11.52
N LEU A 31 15.86 -3.23 10.72
CA LEU A 31 16.16 -1.84 11.02
C LEU A 31 14.88 -1.00 11.06
N ALA A 32 13.98 -1.15 10.10
CA ALA A 32 12.72 -0.43 10.06
C ALA A 32 11.87 -0.70 11.31
N GLU A 33 11.78 -1.96 11.77
CA GLU A 33 11.12 -2.29 13.03
C GLU A 33 11.79 -1.60 14.22
N LYS A 34 13.12 -1.62 14.29
CA LYS A 34 13.90 -0.97 15.36
C LYS A 34 13.72 0.55 15.38
N LEU A 35 13.64 1.18 14.23
CA LEU A 35 13.43 2.62 14.07
C LEU A 35 11.97 3.05 14.34
N GLY A 36 11.03 2.09 14.43
CA GLY A 36 9.64 2.37 14.72
C GLY A 36 8.77 2.65 13.49
N TYR A 37 9.20 2.27 12.28
CA TYR A 37 8.30 2.24 11.14
C TYR A 37 7.08 1.36 11.45
N TYR A 38 5.91 1.82 11.02
CA TYR A 38 4.66 1.09 11.23
C TYR A 38 4.60 -0.19 10.39
N GLY A 39 5.07 -0.13 9.13
CA GLY A 39 5.00 -1.25 8.22
C GLY A 39 6.19 -1.32 7.25
N PHE A 40 6.43 -2.52 6.74
CA PHE A 40 7.39 -2.85 5.70
C PHE A 40 6.66 -3.57 4.57
N TYR A 41 6.69 -3.00 3.39
CA TYR A 41 5.96 -3.49 2.23
C TYR A 41 6.94 -3.81 1.12
N TYR A 42 6.77 -4.99 0.50
CA TYR A 42 7.71 -5.48 -0.50
C TYR A 42 7.05 -5.56 -1.88
N GLY A 43 7.80 -5.19 -2.92
CA GLY A 43 7.35 -5.17 -4.31
C GLY A 43 6.84 -6.51 -4.80
N GLU A 44 5.87 -6.49 -5.72
CA GLU A 44 5.33 -7.68 -6.35
C GLU A 44 5.26 -7.52 -7.87
N SER A 45 6.17 -8.20 -8.58
CA SER A 45 6.16 -8.31 -10.03
C SER A 45 6.76 -9.65 -10.48
N LEU A 46 6.74 -9.93 -11.79
CA LEU A 46 7.52 -11.02 -12.37
C LEU A 46 8.88 -10.54 -12.91
N ALA A 47 9.12 -9.23 -12.90
CA ALA A 47 10.37 -8.67 -13.37
C ALA A 47 11.52 -9.02 -12.42
N ASP A 48 12.73 -8.98 -12.95
CA ASP A 48 13.98 -9.27 -12.24
C ASP A 48 14.40 -8.19 -11.22
N ILE A 49 13.54 -7.24 -10.95
CA ILE A 49 13.71 -6.20 -9.93
C ILE A 49 13.32 -6.66 -8.52
N ASP A 50 12.57 -7.78 -8.41
CA ASP A 50 12.06 -8.30 -7.16
C ASP A 50 12.31 -9.81 -7.02
N LEU A 51 12.31 -10.30 -5.77
CA LEU A 51 12.08 -11.70 -5.43
C LEU A 51 10.58 -11.97 -5.26
N ASP A 52 10.15 -13.23 -5.13
CA ASP A 52 8.72 -13.52 -4.87
C ASP A 52 8.23 -12.85 -3.59
N CYS A 53 7.30 -11.94 -3.71
CA CYS A 53 6.80 -11.09 -2.63
C CYS A 53 6.28 -11.91 -1.45
N TRP A 54 5.42 -12.90 -1.70
CA TRP A 54 4.76 -13.65 -0.64
C TRP A 54 5.73 -14.56 0.12
N THR A 55 6.74 -15.09 -0.56
CA THR A 55 7.84 -15.83 0.06
C THR A 55 8.67 -14.89 0.96
N ILE A 56 9.02 -13.70 0.47
CA ILE A 56 9.81 -12.73 1.25
C ILE A 56 9.06 -12.25 2.48
N ILE A 57 7.83 -11.75 2.35
CA ILE A 57 7.10 -11.23 3.51
C ILE A 57 6.75 -12.32 4.54
N SER A 58 6.57 -13.57 4.10
CA SER A 58 6.42 -14.71 5.02
C SER A 58 7.69 -14.97 5.81
N ASN A 59 8.86 -14.93 5.16
CA ASN A 59 10.13 -15.08 5.85
C ASN A 59 10.40 -13.93 6.82
N LEU A 60 10.15 -12.67 6.40
CA LEU A 60 10.30 -11.49 7.26
C LEU A 60 9.38 -11.54 8.48
N SER A 61 8.21 -12.16 8.35
CA SER A 61 7.29 -12.34 9.48
C SER A 61 7.85 -13.21 10.60
N ALA A 62 8.74 -14.14 10.28
CA ALA A 62 9.36 -15.04 11.27
C ALA A 62 10.50 -14.38 12.06
N ILE A 63 11.07 -13.30 11.54
CA ILE A 63 12.24 -12.61 12.13
C ILE A 63 11.94 -11.23 12.69
N THR A 64 10.68 -10.80 12.62
CA THR A 64 10.17 -9.53 13.17
C THR A 64 9.01 -9.81 14.12
N ASN A 65 8.64 -8.84 14.97
CA ASN A 65 7.64 -9.04 16.02
C ASN A 65 6.49 -8.04 16.01
N LYS A 66 6.68 -6.82 15.50
CA LYS A 66 5.72 -5.71 15.62
C LYS A 66 5.36 -5.09 14.29
N ILE A 67 6.32 -4.94 13.39
CA ILE A 67 6.14 -4.24 12.11
C ILE A 67 5.08 -4.93 11.27
N LYS A 68 4.17 -4.16 10.68
CA LYS A 68 3.21 -4.66 9.70
C LYS A 68 3.93 -5.09 8.43
N LEU A 69 3.37 -6.04 7.71
CA LEU A 69 3.96 -6.61 6.50
C LEU A 69 2.90 -6.66 5.40
N GLY A 70 3.26 -6.36 4.18
CA GLY A 70 2.35 -6.42 3.06
C GLY A 70 3.03 -6.31 1.69
N PRO A 71 2.27 -6.51 0.61
CA PRO A 71 2.74 -6.33 -0.76
C PRO A 71 2.66 -4.87 -1.22
N VAL A 72 3.50 -4.50 -2.17
CA VAL A 72 3.44 -3.25 -2.96
C VAL A 72 3.30 -3.59 -4.45
N ILE A 73 2.12 -3.68 -4.97
CA ILE A 73 0.80 -4.07 -4.52
C ILE A 73 0.48 -5.44 -5.11
N THR A 74 -0.35 -6.24 -4.45
CA THR A 74 -0.79 -7.51 -5.03
C THR A 74 -1.77 -7.29 -6.18
N TYR A 75 -1.47 -7.90 -7.32
CA TYR A 75 -2.35 -7.92 -8.49
C TYR A 75 -3.30 -9.12 -8.44
N LEU A 76 -4.60 -8.87 -8.64
CA LEU A 76 -5.63 -9.91 -8.68
C LEU A 76 -5.86 -10.46 -10.09
N LEU A 77 -4.80 -10.48 -10.93
CA LEU A 77 -4.87 -10.98 -12.30
C LEU A 77 -4.95 -12.53 -12.32
N PRO A 78 -6.03 -13.14 -12.83
CA PRO A 78 -6.18 -14.61 -12.84
C PRO A 78 -5.07 -15.34 -13.61
N GLN A 79 -4.51 -14.71 -14.65
CA GLN A 79 -3.40 -15.26 -15.43
C GLN A 79 -2.08 -15.29 -14.67
N TYR A 80 -1.92 -14.40 -13.70
CA TYR A 80 -0.71 -14.29 -12.89
C TYR A 80 -0.78 -15.20 -11.67
N ARG A 81 -1.88 -15.11 -10.91
CA ARG A 81 -1.99 -15.79 -9.62
C ARG A 81 -3.41 -16.29 -9.37
N ASN A 82 -3.50 -17.53 -8.93
CA ASN A 82 -4.78 -18.05 -8.45
C ASN A 82 -5.21 -17.31 -7.18
N THR A 83 -6.30 -16.55 -7.26
CA THR A 83 -6.80 -15.71 -6.16
C THR A 83 -7.21 -16.53 -4.92
N PHE A 84 -7.61 -17.80 -5.07
CA PHE A 84 -7.93 -18.65 -3.93
C PHE A 84 -6.68 -19.12 -3.19
N LEU A 85 -5.62 -19.44 -3.94
CA LEU A 85 -4.31 -19.70 -3.36
C LEU A 85 -3.80 -18.45 -2.62
N LEU A 86 -3.94 -17.29 -3.23
CA LEU A 86 -3.58 -16.01 -2.63
C LEU A 86 -4.37 -15.74 -1.33
N ALA A 87 -5.69 -15.97 -1.33
CA ALA A 87 -6.51 -15.84 -0.14
C ALA A 87 -6.02 -16.75 1.00
N LYS A 88 -5.62 -17.99 0.67
CA LYS A 88 -5.05 -18.94 1.62
C LYS A 88 -3.67 -18.51 2.12
N GLN A 89 -2.80 -18.03 1.24
CA GLN A 89 -1.48 -17.48 1.60
C GLN A 89 -1.63 -16.29 2.55
N ALA A 90 -2.53 -15.35 2.26
CA ALA A 90 -2.80 -14.20 3.11
C ALA A 90 -3.32 -14.61 4.51
N MET A 91 -4.23 -15.57 4.59
CA MET A 91 -4.70 -16.09 5.88
C MET A 91 -3.61 -16.83 6.65
N THR A 92 -2.77 -17.60 5.97
CA THR A 92 -1.62 -18.26 6.61
C THR A 92 -0.63 -17.23 7.15
N LEU A 93 -0.29 -16.21 6.35
CA LEU A 93 0.60 -15.15 6.80
C LEU A 93 0.00 -14.34 7.96
N GLN A 94 -1.30 -14.07 7.94
CA GLN A 94 -1.99 -13.42 9.07
C GLN A 94 -1.86 -14.24 10.36
N GLU A 95 -1.96 -15.57 10.28
CA GLU A 95 -1.79 -16.48 11.40
C GLU A 95 -0.34 -16.47 11.90
N VAL A 96 0.63 -16.82 11.05
CA VAL A 96 2.04 -16.97 11.46
C VAL A 96 2.70 -15.66 11.87
N SER A 97 2.22 -14.53 11.34
CA SER A 97 2.69 -13.20 11.73
C SER A 97 2.02 -12.63 12.99
N ASN A 98 1.09 -13.35 13.60
CA ASN A 98 0.28 -12.84 14.72
C ASN A 98 -0.52 -11.57 14.39
N GLY A 99 -1.21 -11.58 13.24
CA GLY A 99 -2.11 -10.47 12.86
C GLY A 99 -1.42 -9.24 12.30
N ARG A 100 -0.23 -9.38 11.70
CA ARG A 100 0.56 -8.26 11.17
C ARG A 100 0.43 -8.04 9.66
N LEU A 101 -0.25 -8.92 8.93
CA LEU A 101 -0.49 -8.70 7.51
C LEU A 101 -1.44 -7.52 7.29
N GLU A 102 -1.09 -6.63 6.36
CA GLU A 102 -1.97 -5.68 5.71
C GLU A 102 -1.96 -5.96 4.20
N PHE A 103 -3.11 -6.34 3.66
CA PHE A 103 -3.24 -6.70 2.25
C PHE A 103 -3.47 -5.45 1.41
N ARG A 104 -2.61 -5.21 0.45
CA ARG A 104 -2.64 -4.03 -0.38
C ARG A 104 -2.82 -4.40 -1.86
N THR A 105 -3.81 -3.81 -2.52
CA THR A 105 -4.16 -4.11 -3.92
C THR A 105 -4.69 -2.88 -4.67
N GLY A 106 -4.82 -3.01 -5.97
CA GLY A 106 -5.34 -1.98 -6.86
C GLY A 106 -5.54 -2.50 -8.28
N ALA A 107 -6.04 -1.65 -9.16
CA ALA A 107 -6.20 -1.99 -10.58
C ALA A 107 -4.87 -1.99 -11.36
N GLY A 108 -3.78 -1.62 -10.72
CA GLY A 108 -2.46 -1.51 -11.34
C GLY A 108 -2.25 -0.24 -12.17
N ALA A 109 -1.01 0.01 -12.55
CA ALA A 109 -0.60 1.16 -13.34
C ALA A 109 -1.09 1.08 -14.81
N THR A 110 -0.82 2.13 -15.59
CA THR A 110 -1.20 2.16 -17.00
C THR A 110 -0.51 1.06 -17.81
N LEU A 111 -1.13 0.67 -18.93
CA LEU A 111 -0.54 -0.33 -19.84
C LEU A 111 0.89 0.02 -20.25
N GLN A 112 1.13 1.29 -20.54
CA GLN A 112 2.45 1.80 -20.93
C GLN A 112 3.55 1.52 -19.90
N TRP A 113 3.23 1.62 -18.60
CA TRP A 113 4.18 1.38 -17.52
C TRP A 113 4.29 -0.10 -17.14
N SER A 114 3.17 -0.79 -17.08
CA SER A 114 3.12 -2.13 -16.48
C SER A 114 3.36 -3.26 -17.47
N SER A 115 3.14 -3.06 -18.78
CA SER A 115 3.29 -4.15 -19.77
C SER A 115 4.66 -4.82 -19.72
N GLN A 116 5.73 -4.05 -19.48
CA GLN A 116 7.10 -4.56 -19.36
C GLN A 116 7.30 -5.55 -18.20
N TRP A 117 6.45 -5.53 -17.20
CA TRP A 117 6.55 -6.45 -16.05
C TRP A 117 5.76 -7.74 -16.26
N TRP A 118 4.96 -7.85 -17.34
CA TRP A 118 4.04 -8.95 -17.57
C TRP A 118 4.23 -9.62 -18.93
N HIS A 119 4.30 -8.84 -20.02
CA HIS A 119 4.40 -9.38 -21.38
C HIS A 119 5.61 -10.30 -21.61
N PRO A 120 6.83 -10.02 -21.11
CA PRO A 120 7.97 -10.93 -21.28
C PRO A 120 7.75 -12.31 -20.67
N TYR A 121 6.82 -12.41 -19.72
CA TYR A 121 6.51 -13.64 -18.98
C TYR A 121 5.23 -14.35 -19.49
N GLY A 122 4.76 -13.97 -20.67
CA GLY A 122 3.58 -14.58 -21.32
C GLY A 122 2.24 -14.18 -20.68
N ILE A 123 2.22 -13.09 -19.89
CA ILE A 123 1.01 -12.58 -19.29
C ILE A 123 0.55 -11.33 -20.03
N ASP A 124 -0.59 -11.44 -20.71
CA ASP A 124 -1.26 -10.29 -21.30
C ASP A 124 -1.79 -9.37 -20.20
N TYR A 125 -1.25 -8.15 -20.14
CA TYR A 125 -1.73 -7.17 -19.19
C TYR A 125 -3.03 -6.54 -19.68
N PRO A 126 -4.18 -6.73 -18.99
CA PRO A 126 -5.47 -6.33 -19.50
C PRO A 126 -5.60 -4.79 -19.62
N ASN A 127 -6.54 -4.32 -20.46
CA ASN A 127 -6.86 -2.90 -20.52
C ASN A 127 -7.47 -2.40 -19.21
N ASN A 128 -7.54 -1.07 -19.04
CA ASN A 128 -7.97 -0.47 -17.78
C ASN A 128 -9.37 -0.90 -17.32
N ALA A 129 -10.34 -0.98 -18.24
CA ALA A 129 -11.71 -1.39 -17.88
C ALA A 129 -11.76 -2.84 -17.39
N GLN A 130 -10.99 -3.73 -18.03
CA GLN A 130 -10.87 -5.12 -17.61
C GLN A 130 -10.20 -5.23 -16.22
N ARG A 131 -9.10 -4.51 -15.98
CA ARG A 131 -8.41 -4.53 -14.70
C ARG A 131 -9.28 -4.03 -13.55
N VAL A 132 -10.07 -2.97 -13.77
CA VAL A 132 -11.04 -2.48 -12.77
C VAL A 132 -12.11 -3.54 -12.46
N SER A 133 -12.64 -4.23 -13.49
CA SER A 133 -13.61 -5.30 -13.26
C SER A 133 -13.00 -6.52 -12.56
N ILE A 134 -11.75 -6.88 -12.91
CA ILE A 134 -10.99 -7.93 -12.22
C ILE A 134 -10.76 -7.57 -10.76
N LEU A 135 -10.37 -6.32 -10.47
CA LEU A 135 -10.22 -5.84 -9.10
C LEU A 135 -11.52 -5.98 -8.31
N GLU A 136 -12.66 -5.55 -8.88
CA GLU A 136 -13.95 -5.60 -8.20
C GLU A 136 -14.37 -7.03 -7.86
N GLU A 137 -14.34 -7.94 -8.83
CA GLU A 137 -14.66 -9.35 -8.59
C GLU A 137 -13.68 -10.02 -7.64
N GLY A 138 -12.37 -9.77 -7.82
CA GLY A 138 -11.32 -10.37 -7.00
C GLY A 138 -11.41 -9.93 -5.53
N VAL A 139 -11.63 -8.63 -5.28
CA VAL A 139 -11.83 -8.10 -3.91
C VAL A 139 -13.12 -8.67 -3.30
N GLN A 140 -14.19 -8.78 -4.07
CA GLN A 140 -15.44 -9.39 -3.59
C GLN A 140 -15.23 -10.85 -3.18
N VAL A 141 -14.50 -11.62 -3.97
CA VAL A 141 -14.17 -13.02 -3.66
C VAL A 141 -13.32 -13.11 -2.39
N LEU A 142 -12.28 -12.26 -2.26
CA LEU A 142 -11.45 -12.21 -1.06
C LEU A 142 -12.28 -11.85 0.19
N ASP A 143 -13.14 -10.84 0.10
CA ASP A 143 -14.02 -10.43 1.19
C ASP A 143 -14.95 -11.57 1.63
N MET A 144 -15.54 -12.30 0.67
CA MET A 144 -16.38 -13.45 0.96
C MET A 144 -15.59 -14.58 1.63
N LEU A 145 -14.39 -14.90 1.17
CA LEU A 145 -13.54 -15.97 1.69
C LEU A 145 -13.02 -15.64 3.10
N TRP A 146 -12.64 -14.41 3.37
CA TRP A 146 -12.08 -14.00 4.66
C TRP A 146 -13.15 -13.75 5.72
N ASN A 147 -14.32 -13.25 5.34
CA ASN A 147 -15.37 -12.86 6.29
C ASN A 147 -16.43 -13.96 6.54
N LYS A 148 -16.69 -14.84 5.55
CA LYS A 148 -17.65 -15.95 5.70
C LYS A 148 -16.97 -17.26 6.13
N GLN A 149 -16.10 -17.19 7.08
CA GLN A 149 -15.16 -18.23 7.51
C GLN A 149 -15.74 -19.60 7.92
N THR A 150 -17.06 -19.77 7.97
CA THR A 150 -17.70 -21.03 8.40
C THR A 150 -18.64 -21.62 7.37
N THR A 151 -18.96 -20.89 6.32
CA THR A 151 -19.91 -21.32 5.29
C THR A 151 -19.20 -21.42 3.94
N ALA A 152 -19.60 -22.42 3.16
CA ALA A 152 -19.13 -22.56 1.79
C ALA A 152 -19.51 -21.32 0.97
N VAL A 153 -18.54 -20.79 0.24
CA VAL A 153 -18.67 -19.59 -0.59
C VAL A 153 -18.84 -20.03 -2.06
N SER A 154 -19.83 -19.48 -2.73
CA SER A 154 -20.02 -19.61 -4.18
C SER A 154 -20.08 -18.22 -4.81
N PHE A 155 -19.44 -18.07 -5.95
CA PHE A 155 -19.40 -16.83 -6.72
C PHE A 155 -19.32 -17.18 -8.22
N GLU A 156 -20.13 -16.54 -9.02
CA GLU A 156 -20.16 -16.70 -10.49
C GLU A 156 -19.98 -15.32 -11.13
N GLY A 157 -18.74 -14.99 -11.45
CA GLY A 157 -18.34 -13.75 -12.11
C GLY A 157 -17.82 -13.99 -13.51
N LYS A 158 -17.44 -12.93 -14.18
CA LYS A 158 -16.81 -12.99 -15.50
C LYS A 158 -15.38 -13.53 -15.42
N TYR A 159 -14.64 -13.13 -14.39
CA TYR A 159 -13.21 -13.44 -14.23
C TYR A 159 -12.96 -14.49 -13.16
N PHE A 160 -13.83 -14.59 -12.16
CA PHE A 160 -13.70 -15.54 -11.05
C PHE A 160 -14.93 -16.41 -10.93
N LYS A 161 -14.70 -17.72 -10.74
CA LYS A 161 -15.77 -18.69 -10.48
C LYS A 161 -15.39 -19.54 -9.29
N VAL A 162 -16.28 -19.63 -8.32
CA VAL A 162 -16.12 -20.40 -7.07
C VAL A 162 -17.38 -21.20 -6.82
N LYS A 163 -17.21 -22.45 -6.43
CA LYS A 163 -18.35 -23.31 -6.08
C LYS A 163 -18.06 -24.06 -4.78
N GLY A 164 -18.73 -23.68 -3.72
CA GLY A 164 -18.66 -24.36 -2.43
C GLY A 164 -17.27 -24.29 -1.77
N ALA A 165 -16.47 -23.24 -2.03
CA ALA A 165 -15.14 -23.11 -1.45
C ALA A 165 -15.20 -22.69 0.02
N THR A 166 -14.32 -23.27 0.85
CA THR A 166 -14.15 -22.90 2.25
C THR A 166 -12.69 -22.61 2.54
N LEU A 167 -12.42 -21.62 3.38
CA LEU A 167 -11.11 -21.43 4.00
C LEU A 167 -11.22 -21.68 5.50
N GLN A 168 -10.21 -22.35 6.06
CA GLN A 168 -10.15 -22.58 7.49
C GLN A 168 -9.96 -21.26 8.24
N LYS A 169 -10.66 -21.06 9.35
CA LYS A 169 -10.45 -19.92 10.23
C LYS A 169 -9.03 -19.89 10.76
N THR A 170 -8.48 -18.68 10.89
CA THR A 170 -7.30 -18.46 11.71
C THR A 170 -7.68 -18.49 13.19
N THR A 171 -6.78 -18.96 14.05
CA THR A 171 -6.98 -18.98 15.51
C THR A 171 -6.74 -17.60 16.12
N ILE A 172 -6.01 -16.73 15.43
CA ILE A 172 -5.62 -15.42 15.91
C ILE A 172 -6.78 -14.43 15.83
N ASN A 173 -7.37 -14.20 16.99
CA ASN A 173 -8.21 -13.05 17.35
C ASN A 173 -9.35 -12.68 16.39
N GLN A 174 -9.79 -13.55 15.49
CA GLN A 174 -10.88 -13.30 14.53
C GLN A 174 -10.79 -11.95 13.78
N LYS A 175 -9.60 -11.32 13.78
CA LYS A 175 -9.40 -10.03 13.13
C LYS A 175 -9.35 -10.22 11.61
N ARG A 176 -10.20 -9.49 10.94
CA ARG A 176 -10.17 -9.34 9.48
C ARG A 176 -8.76 -8.87 9.06
N ILE A 177 -8.27 -9.39 7.93
CA ILE A 177 -7.08 -8.85 7.27
C ILE A 177 -7.40 -7.43 6.80
N PRO A 178 -6.68 -6.38 7.24
CA PRO A 178 -6.89 -5.04 6.74
C PRO A 178 -6.64 -4.99 5.23
N LEU A 179 -7.56 -4.37 4.50
CA LEU A 179 -7.52 -4.28 3.05
C LEU A 179 -7.32 -2.83 2.62
N THR A 180 -6.16 -2.55 2.02
CA THR A 180 -5.88 -1.28 1.35
C THR A 180 -6.21 -1.41 -0.14
N ILE A 181 -6.98 -0.45 -0.67
CA ILE A 181 -7.30 -0.38 -2.11
C ILE A 181 -6.82 0.95 -2.67
N ALA A 182 -5.86 0.86 -3.60
CA ALA A 182 -5.37 2.02 -4.36
C ALA A 182 -6.40 2.46 -5.40
N ALA A 183 -6.88 3.71 -5.30
CA ALA A 183 -7.99 4.20 -6.12
C ALA A 183 -7.96 5.72 -6.32
N LYS A 184 -7.90 6.17 -7.59
CA LYS A 184 -7.99 7.59 -7.99
C LYS A 184 -9.16 7.91 -8.92
N GLN A 185 -9.75 6.90 -9.54
CA GLN A 185 -10.84 7.03 -10.52
C GLN A 185 -12.18 6.70 -9.86
N ASN A 186 -13.29 7.26 -10.37
CA ASN A 186 -14.62 7.05 -9.78
C ASN A 186 -14.94 5.57 -9.51
N LYS A 187 -14.77 4.69 -10.50
CA LYS A 187 -15.06 3.26 -10.34
C LYS A 187 -14.20 2.58 -9.28
N THR A 188 -12.90 2.85 -9.27
CA THR A 188 -12.01 2.28 -8.27
C THR A 188 -12.28 2.85 -6.87
N MET A 189 -12.64 4.13 -6.74
CA MET A 189 -13.07 4.72 -5.47
C MET A 189 -14.38 4.12 -4.96
N GLN A 190 -15.34 3.77 -5.84
CA GLN A 190 -16.55 3.04 -5.44
C GLN A 190 -16.22 1.64 -4.89
N ILE A 191 -15.26 0.94 -5.51
CA ILE A 191 -14.76 -0.36 -5.00
C ILE A 191 -14.11 -0.17 -3.62
N ALA A 192 -13.25 0.84 -3.47
CA ALA A 192 -12.61 1.14 -2.20
C ALA A 192 -13.64 1.53 -1.11
N ALA A 193 -14.62 2.37 -1.42
CA ALA A 193 -15.69 2.74 -0.49
C ALA A 193 -16.50 1.54 0.00
N LYS A 194 -16.65 0.52 -0.84
CA LYS A 194 -17.40 -0.71 -0.52
C LYS A 194 -16.60 -1.72 0.30
N TYR A 195 -15.31 -1.89 0.00
CA TYR A 195 -14.53 -3.03 0.51
C TYR A 195 -13.33 -2.64 1.39
N ALA A 196 -12.73 -1.45 1.18
CA ALA A 196 -11.47 -1.10 1.83
C ALA A 196 -11.62 -0.81 3.33
N ASP A 197 -10.55 -1.08 4.06
CA ASP A 197 -10.28 -0.56 5.39
C ASP A 197 -9.44 0.71 5.31
N ILE A 198 -8.59 0.79 4.25
CA ILE A 198 -7.73 1.92 3.95
C ILE A 198 -7.90 2.25 2.47
N TRP A 199 -8.27 3.51 2.16
CA TRP A 199 -8.25 4.02 0.81
C TRP A 199 -6.90 4.67 0.53
N GLU A 200 -6.31 4.38 -0.61
CA GLU A 200 -5.00 4.87 -0.99
C GLU A 200 -5.04 5.70 -2.27
N SER A 201 -4.25 6.77 -2.26
CA SER A 201 -3.85 7.51 -3.45
C SER A 201 -2.32 7.53 -3.56
N SER A 202 -1.77 7.95 -4.68
CA SER A 202 -0.33 7.95 -4.92
C SER A 202 0.12 9.13 -5.77
N TYR A 203 1.30 9.68 -5.49
CA TYR A 203 2.00 10.66 -6.34
C TYR A 203 1.14 11.88 -6.74
N ILE A 204 0.48 12.50 -5.78
CA ILE A 204 -0.32 13.73 -5.94
C ILE A 204 0.02 14.73 -4.83
N THR A 205 -0.20 16.03 -5.09
CA THR A 205 0.07 17.07 -4.10
C THR A 205 -0.95 17.10 -2.96
N PRO A 206 -0.67 17.78 -1.81
CA PRO A 206 -1.63 17.92 -0.72
C PRO A 206 -2.98 18.52 -1.16
N GLU A 207 -2.96 19.50 -2.06
CA GLU A 207 -4.19 20.13 -2.59
C GLU A 207 -4.99 19.18 -3.46
N GLN A 208 -4.30 18.40 -4.29
CA GLN A 208 -4.92 17.35 -5.10
C GLN A 208 -5.51 16.25 -4.20
N PHE A 209 -4.78 15.88 -3.14
CA PHE A 209 -5.27 14.91 -2.16
C PHE A 209 -6.53 15.44 -1.45
N THR A 210 -6.54 16.69 -1.00
CA THR A 210 -7.70 17.32 -0.37
C THR A 210 -8.96 17.24 -1.26
N SER A 211 -8.79 17.56 -2.55
CA SER A 211 -9.89 17.50 -3.52
C SER A 211 -10.38 16.06 -3.74
N LEU A 212 -9.45 15.11 -3.86
CA LEU A 212 -9.77 13.71 -4.08
C LEU A 212 -10.38 13.07 -2.83
N ASN A 213 -9.90 13.46 -1.64
CA ASN A 213 -10.41 13.03 -0.35
C ASN A 213 -11.89 13.45 -0.17
N LYS A 214 -12.23 14.69 -0.47
CA LYS A 214 -13.62 15.15 -0.44
C LYS A 214 -14.50 14.30 -1.37
N LYS A 215 -14.04 14.07 -2.59
CA LYS A 215 -14.76 13.24 -3.57
C LYS A 215 -14.94 11.78 -3.07
N PHE A 216 -13.93 11.21 -2.45
CA PHE A 216 -14.01 9.87 -1.86
C PHE A 216 -15.04 9.82 -0.71
N ASP A 217 -15.04 10.82 0.17
CA ASP A 217 -15.99 10.92 1.27
C ASP A 217 -17.44 11.04 0.76
N ASP A 218 -17.66 11.77 -0.31
CA ASP A 218 -18.99 11.89 -0.94
C ASP A 218 -19.45 10.53 -1.52
N ILE A 219 -18.57 9.82 -2.23
CA ILE A 219 -18.84 8.46 -2.74
C ILE A 219 -19.14 7.50 -1.59
N HIS A 220 -18.37 7.54 -0.51
CA HIS A 220 -18.57 6.67 0.64
C HIS A 220 -19.89 6.95 1.38
N LYS A 221 -20.25 8.22 1.55
CA LYS A 221 -21.55 8.63 2.11
C LYS A 221 -22.71 8.14 1.26
N GLN A 222 -22.64 8.34 -0.06
CA GLN A 222 -23.67 7.87 -0.99
C GLN A 222 -23.82 6.34 -0.92
N PHE A 223 -22.73 5.58 -0.92
CA PHE A 223 -22.76 4.13 -0.80
C PHE A 223 -23.46 3.66 0.48
N ASN A 224 -23.20 4.31 1.62
CA ASN A 224 -23.84 3.99 2.90
C ASN A 224 -25.33 4.29 2.88
N SER A 225 -25.74 5.41 2.28
CA SER A 225 -27.15 5.81 2.13
C SER A 225 -27.94 4.82 1.28
N ASP A 226 -27.41 4.49 0.09
CA ASP A 226 -28.10 3.65 -0.91
C ASP A 226 -28.29 2.19 -0.45
N ASN A 227 -27.41 1.69 0.42
CA ASN A 227 -27.45 0.31 0.88
C ASN A 227 -28.04 0.12 2.29
N GLY A 228 -28.49 1.17 2.95
CA GLY A 228 -29.01 1.11 4.33
C GLY A 228 -27.97 0.57 5.33
N VAL A 229 -26.71 0.51 4.91
CA VAL A 229 -25.61 -0.02 5.70
C VAL A 229 -25.00 1.14 6.45
N ASN A 230 -25.36 1.29 7.70
CA ASN A 230 -24.61 2.19 8.58
C ASN A 230 -23.23 1.57 8.87
N ARG A 231 -22.34 1.56 7.85
CA ARG A 231 -20.92 1.33 8.07
C ARG A 231 -20.37 2.56 8.77
N SER A 232 -20.58 2.62 10.09
CA SER A 232 -19.97 3.62 10.96
C SER A 232 -18.43 3.52 10.97
N LYS A 233 -17.86 2.58 10.22
CA LYS A 233 -16.42 2.37 10.13
C LYS A 233 -15.78 3.47 9.28
N LYS A 234 -15.00 4.33 9.92
CA LYS A 234 -14.11 5.28 9.25
C LYS A 234 -13.13 4.49 8.38
N ILE A 235 -13.06 4.79 7.08
CA ILE A 235 -12.01 4.29 6.20
C ILE A 235 -10.80 5.19 6.41
N SER A 236 -9.65 4.61 6.82
CA SER A 236 -8.38 5.34 6.91
C SER A 236 -7.89 5.74 5.52
N LYS A 237 -7.07 6.77 5.46
CA LYS A 237 -6.62 7.37 4.21
C LYS A 237 -5.11 7.34 4.13
N SER A 238 -4.59 6.81 3.04
CA SER A 238 -3.15 6.69 2.83
C SER A 238 -2.70 7.33 1.52
N ILE A 239 -1.40 7.64 1.48
CA ILE A 239 -0.74 8.13 0.29
C ILE A 239 0.61 7.44 0.11
N GLU A 240 0.94 7.11 -1.15
CA GLU A 240 2.25 6.64 -1.58
C GLU A 240 3.06 7.80 -2.14
N LEU A 241 4.29 7.99 -1.66
CA LEU A 241 5.18 9.09 -2.02
C LEU A 241 6.63 8.62 -2.13
N ASP A 242 7.34 9.14 -3.13
CA ASP A 242 8.80 9.03 -3.17
C ASP A 242 9.45 9.93 -2.11
N VAL A 243 10.60 9.48 -1.58
CA VAL A 243 11.37 10.19 -0.55
C VAL A 243 12.83 10.36 -0.97
N ILE A 244 13.30 11.60 -0.97
CA ILE A 244 14.73 11.94 -1.08
C ILE A 244 15.09 12.83 0.11
N ILE A 245 15.74 12.26 1.12
CA ILE A 245 16.14 12.97 2.33
C ILE A 245 17.65 12.99 2.50
N ALA A 246 18.19 14.12 2.92
CA ALA A 246 19.60 14.29 3.28
C ALA A 246 19.75 15.36 4.37
N ASP A 247 20.86 15.33 5.10
CA ASP A 247 21.21 16.32 6.13
C ASP A 247 22.01 17.51 5.57
N SER A 248 22.56 17.37 4.34
CA SER A 248 23.32 18.42 3.66
C SER A 248 22.85 18.68 2.24
N ASP A 249 23.05 19.90 1.75
CA ASP A 249 22.68 20.28 0.37
C ASP A 249 23.47 19.48 -0.67
N SER A 250 24.73 19.17 -0.40
CA SER A 250 25.58 18.39 -1.32
C SER A 250 25.10 16.94 -1.49
N ASP A 251 24.68 16.30 -0.40
CA ASP A 251 24.12 14.93 -0.44
C ASP A 251 22.72 14.93 -1.06
N LEU A 252 21.91 15.94 -0.74
CA LEU A 252 20.58 16.10 -1.35
C LEU A 252 20.66 16.22 -2.87
N GLU A 253 21.55 17.08 -3.37
CA GLU A 253 21.75 17.26 -4.82
C GLU A 253 22.34 16.01 -5.49
N TYR A 254 23.19 15.27 -4.79
CA TYR A 254 23.68 13.98 -5.28
C TYR A 254 22.54 12.98 -5.43
N LYS A 255 21.71 12.79 -4.40
CA LYS A 255 20.56 11.86 -4.41
C LYS A 255 19.52 12.24 -5.46
N LYS A 256 19.23 13.52 -5.65
CA LYS A 256 18.36 14.00 -6.74
C LYS A 256 18.89 13.62 -8.12
N ARG A 257 20.20 13.75 -8.34
CA ARG A 257 20.82 13.35 -9.63
C ARG A 257 20.73 11.84 -9.84
N VAL A 258 21.02 11.04 -8.81
CA VAL A 258 20.89 9.57 -8.90
C VAL A 258 19.46 9.20 -9.22
N PHE A 259 18.47 9.76 -8.52
CA PHE A 259 17.05 9.53 -8.80
C PHE A 259 16.68 9.89 -10.26
N ALA A 260 17.16 11.02 -10.76
CA ALA A 260 16.90 11.43 -12.13
C ALA A 260 17.56 10.48 -13.17
N MET A 261 18.71 9.91 -12.87
CA MET A 261 19.34 8.89 -13.72
C MET A 261 18.56 7.56 -13.72
N GLU A 262 18.04 7.14 -12.58
CA GLU A 262 17.31 5.88 -12.42
C GLU A 262 15.87 5.95 -12.96
N ARG A 263 15.15 7.04 -12.72
CA ARG A 263 13.72 7.19 -13.02
C ARG A 263 13.43 8.04 -14.27
N GLY A 264 14.44 8.73 -14.78
CA GLY A 264 14.34 9.64 -15.92
C GLY A 264 13.92 11.07 -15.53
N PRO A 265 14.28 12.07 -16.39
CA PRO A 265 14.09 13.50 -16.07
C PRO A 265 12.64 13.92 -15.82
N SER A 266 11.69 13.32 -16.52
CA SER A 266 10.27 13.63 -16.37
C SER A 266 9.74 13.27 -14.98
N VAL A 267 10.09 12.05 -14.49
CA VAL A 267 9.70 11.58 -13.16
C VAL A 267 10.41 12.39 -12.09
N ALA A 268 11.71 12.68 -12.28
CA ALA A 268 12.51 13.50 -11.37
C ALA A 268 11.96 14.94 -11.24
N HIS A 269 11.39 15.51 -12.32
CA HIS A 269 10.71 16.82 -12.22
C HIS A 269 9.40 16.72 -11.44
N GLN A 270 8.64 15.65 -11.61
CA GLN A 270 7.36 15.49 -10.93
C GLN A 270 7.50 15.26 -9.42
N ILE A 271 8.52 14.50 -8.98
CA ILE A 271 8.75 14.24 -7.54
C ILE A 271 8.92 15.54 -6.75
N LEU A 272 9.52 16.58 -7.31
CA LEU A 272 9.67 17.88 -6.66
C LEU A 272 8.33 18.54 -6.29
N LYS A 273 7.23 18.14 -6.93
CA LYS A 273 5.89 18.68 -6.67
C LYS A 273 5.18 17.92 -5.55
N HIS A 274 5.19 16.59 -5.61
CA HIS A 274 4.42 15.76 -4.70
C HIS A 274 5.27 14.93 -3.72
N GLY A 275 6.54 14.65 -4.02
CA GLY A 275 7.40 13.84 -3.17
C GLY A 275 7.87 14.57 -1.91
N LEU A 276 8.44 13.78 -1.02
CA LEU A 276 9.11 14.26 0.19
C LEU A 276 10.60 14.44 -0.12
N VAL A 277 10.96 15.64 -0.61
CA VAL A 277 12.31 15.95 -1.09
C VAL A 277 12.87 17.11 -0.31
N GLY A 278 13.97 16.91 0.41
CA GLY A 278 14.60 17.98 1.18
C GLY A 278 15.36 17.50 2.41
N LYS A 279 15.70 18.48 3.25
CA LYS A 279 16.23 18.27 4.61
C LYS A 279 15.10 17.91 5.59
N PRO A 280 15.41 17.41 6.79
CA PRO A 280 14.41 16.97 7.77
C PRO A 280 13.26 17.94 8.01
N ASP A 281 13.57 19.25 8.15
CA ASP A 281 12.54 20.28 8.40
C ASP A 281 11.60 20.45 7.21
N GLU A 282 12.14 20.50 5.98
CA GLU A 282 11.34 20.64 4.75
C GLU A 282 10.40 19.43 4.54
N ILE A 283 10.89 18.22 4.86
CA ILE A 283 10.08 17.00 4.82
C ILE A 283 8.99 17.04 5.87
N THR A 284 9.32 17.51 7.07
CA THR A 284 8.35 17.63 8.17
C THR A 284 7.24 18.61 7.84
N GLU A 285 7.55 19.76 7.26
CA GLU A 285 6.56 20.73 6.78
C GLU A 285 5.64 20.12 5.72
N LYS A 286 6.21 19.42 4.74
CA LYS A 286 5.44 18.75 3.68
C LYS A 286 4.52 17.65 4.21
N LEU A 287 4.96 16.88 5.19
CA LEU A 287 4.14 15.87 5.87
C LEU A 287 2.98 16.50 6.66
N ILE A 288 3.18 17.69 7.25
CA ILE A 288 2.10 18.44 7.90
C ILE A 288 1.02 18.83 6.88
N GLU A 289 1.41 19.28 5.68
CA GLU A 289 0.45 19.60 4.62
C GLU A 289 -0.41 18.37 4.25
N TYR A 290 0.19 17.21 4.07
CA TYR A 290 -0.54 15.96 3.77
C TYR A 290 -1.41 15.50 4.95
N THR A 291 -0.93 15.62 6.19
CA THR A 291 -1.72 15.28 7.38
C THR A 291 -2.93 16.18 7.50
N ASN A 292 -2.78 17.49 7.24
CA ASN A 292 -3.88 18.46 7.20
C ASN A 292 -4.86 18.19 6.05
N ALA A 293 -4.39 17.63 4.94
CA ALA A 293 -5.24 17.15 3.84
C ALA A 293 -6.04 15.88 4.18
N GLY A 294 -5.76 15.25 5.35
CA GLY A 294 -6.47 14.08 5.87
C GLY A 294 -5.78 12.74 5.67
N VAL A 295 -4.47 12.73 5.44
CA VAL A 295 -3.68 11.49 5.35
C VAL A 295 -3.42 10.94 6.75
N ASP A 296 -3.79 9.68 6.99
CA ASP A 296 -3.54 8.94 8.22
C ASP A 296 -2.26 8.07 8.13
N GLN A 297 -1.93 7.58 6.91
CA GLN A 297 -0.83 6.63 6.69
C GLN A 297 -0.03 6.97 5.43
N PHE A 298 1.28 6.90 5.53
CA PHE A 298 2.22 7.21 4.46
C PHE A 298 2.98 5.97 4.02
N PHE A 299 2.92 5.63 2.74
CA PHE A 299 3.76 4.63 2.10
C PHE A 299 4.93 5.35 1.43
N LEU A 300 6.15 5.02 1.83
CA LEU A 300 7.35 5.78 1.56
C LEU A 300 8.34 4.99 0.72
N ALA A 301 8.48 5.38 -0.55
CA ALA A 301 9.45 4.85 -1.50
C ALA A 301 10.73 5.70 -1.44
N PHE A 302 11.70 5.32 -0.63
CA PHE A 302 12.98 6.01 -0.57
C PHE A 302 13.76 5.81 -1.88
N GLN A 303 14.53 6.84 -2.28
CA GLN A 303 15.38 6.79 -3.47
C GLN A 303 16.33 5.57 -3.42
N ASP A 304 16.96 5.33 -2.29
CA ASP A 304 17.58 4.05 -1.94
C ASP A 304 16.91 3.49 -0.68
N PRO A 305 16.10 2.43 -0.81
CA PRO A 305 15.40 1.85 0.36
C PRO A 305 16.36 1.15 1.32
N PHE A 306 17.63 0.96 0.94
CA PHE A 306 18.68 0.34 1.76
C PHE A 306 19.61 1.35 2.43
N ASP A 307 19.42 2.65 2.18
CA ASP A 307 20.17 3.73 2.87
C ASP A 307 19.72 3.86 4.32
N SER A 308 20.41 3.14 5.21
CA SER A 308 20.11 3.14 6.64
C SER A 308 20.19 4.52 7.30
N LYS A 309 21.01 5.44 6.75
CA LYS A 309 21.12 6.82 7.26
C LYS A 309 19.89 7.62 6.90
N ALA A 310 19.38 7.49 5.67
CA ALA A 310 18.15 8.16 5.24
C ALA A 310 16.95 7.69 6.05
N LEU A 311 16.84 6.37 6.28
CA LEU A 311 15.76 5.80 7.08
C LEU A 311 15.78 6.29 8.53
N ASP A 312 16.95 6.34 9.17
CA ASP A 312 17.14 6.83 10.54
C ASP A 312 16.90 8.34 10.62
N LEU A 313 17.42 9.12 9.65
CA LEU A 313 17.23 10.56 9.56
C LEU A 313 15.75 10.93 9.46
N PHE A 314 14.98 10.21 8.63
CA PHE A 314 13.54 10.41 8.50
C PHE A 314 12.82 10.16 9.83
N MET A 315 13.06 9.03 10.48
CA MET A 315 12.35 8.70 11.74
C MET A 315 12.74 9.62 12.88
N LYS A 316 14.00 10.11 12.94
CA LYS A 316 14.41 11.14 13.90
C LYS A 316 13.67 12.46 13.69
N ALA A 317 13.50 12.88 12.43
CA ALA A 317 12.71 14.08 12.12
C ALA A 317 11.24 13.92 12.57
N MET A 318 10.69 12.71 12.47
CA MET A 318 9.31 12.43 12.91
C MET A 318 9.16 12.38 14.44
N ALA A 319 10.19 11.98 15.17
CA ALA A 319 10.16 11.91 16.64
C ALA A 319 10.21 13.29 17.31
N THR A 320 10.58 14.34 16.60
CA THR A 320 10.63 15.74 17.10
C THR A 320 9.32 16.51 16.86
N ARG A 321 8.32 15.88 16.27
CA ARG A 321 6.95 16.40 16.09
C ARG A 321 6.12 16.22 17.34
#